data_4aa3441c4fb3a6acf210b1f057f4d49e
#
_entry.id   4aa3441c4fb3a6acf210b1f057f4d49e
#
_cell.length_a   1.000
_cell.length_b   1.000
_cell.length_c   1.000
_cell.angle_alpha   90.00
_cell.angle_beta   90.00
_cell.angle_gamma   90.00
#
_symmetry.space_group_name_H-M   'P 1'
#
loop_
_entity.id
_entity.type
_entity.pdbx_description
1 polymer ?
#
loop_
_entity_poly.entity_id
_entity_poly.type
_entity_poly.pdbx_seq_one_letter_code
_entity_poly.pdbx_strand_id
1 'polypeptide(L)'
;MKINDYIEITNEDNMELMARYPDNYFDLAIVDPPYGIGMAKQIDLGSSNKEKKHNTKIWDNDIPSVEYFAELKRVSKNQIIWGGNYFLDFLGATRCFAVWNKENGTNNMADCELAWTSFCSSVRMYTGHIFSGIGNTNYK
;
A
#
# COMPACT_ATOMS: atom_id res chain seq x y z
N MET A 1 -8.11 16.26 -10.81
CA MET A 1 -9.57 16.47 -10.97
C MET A 1 -10.21 16.65 -9.60
N LYS A 2 -10.80 17.82 -9.35
CA LYS A 2 -11.52 18.08 -8.10
C LYS A 2 -12.94 17.53 -8.25
N ILE A 3 -13.36 16.61 -7.40
CA ILE A 3 -14.73 16.04 -7.42
C ILE A 3 -15.67 16.91 -6.58
N ASN A 4 -15.21 17.38 -5.43
CA ASN A 4 -15.91 18.33 -4.57
C ASN A 4 -14.89 19.02 -3.65
N ASP A 5 -15.34 19.77 -2.64
CA ASP A 5 -14.44 20.48 -1.73
C ASP A 5 -13.63 19.57 -0.79
N TYR A 6 -13.96 18.28 -0.73
CA TYR A 6 -13.35 17.29 0.16
C TYR A 6 -12.57 16.20 -0.60
N ILE A 7 -12.79 16.05 -1.91
CA ILE A 7 -12.20 14.97 -2.70
C ILE A 7 -11.50 15.55 -3.93
N GLU A 8 -10.20 15.30 -4.00
CA GLU A 8 -9.38 15.56 -5.18
C GLU A 8 -8.67 14.30 -5.61
N ILE A 9 -8.69 14.01 -6.92
CA ILE A 9 -7.98 12.88 -7.53
C ILE A 9 -6.95 13.45 -8.49
N THR A 10 -5.69 13.03 -8.32
CA THR A 10 -4.58 13.40 -9.20
C THR A 10 -3.94 12.14 -9.78
N ASN A 11 -3.31 12.28 -10.94
CA ASN A 11 -2.48 11.25 -11.59
C ASN A 11 -1.17 11.89 -11.99
N GLU A 12 -0.23 11.91 -11.06
CA GLU A 12 1.06 12.59 -11.20
C GLU A 12 2.13 11.88 -10.36
N ASP A 13 3.38 12.27 -10.51
CA ASP A 13 4.46 11.78 -9.68
C ASP A 13 4.23 12.18 -8.21
N ASN A 14 4.38 11.20 -7.32
CA ASN A 14 4.12 11.40 -5.89
C ASN A 14 5.10 12.36 -5.21
N MET A 15 6.35 12.42 -5.67
CA MET A 15 7.35 13.35 -5.14
C MET A 15 7.02 14.80 -5.53
N GLU A 16 6.57 15.02 -6.79
CA GLU A 16 6.08 16.31 -7.24
C GLU A 16 4.83 16.75 -6.49
N LEU A 17 3.91 15.80 -6.23
CA LEU A 17 2.72 16.05 -5.42
C LEU A 17 3.11 16.49 -4.01
N MET A 18 3.93 15.69 -3.31
CA MET A 18 4.32 15.95 -1.92
C MET A 18 5.11 17.27 -1.77
N ALA A 19 5.95 17.62 -2.74
CA ALA A 19 6.73 18.88 -2.71
C ALA A 19 5.87 20.14 -2.62
N ARG A 20 4.60 20.09 -3.01
CA ARG A 20 3.69 21.25 -2.95
C ARG A 20 3.08 21.49 -1.58
N TYR A 21 3.17 20.51 -0.68
CA TYR A 21 2.54 20.61 0.64
C TYR A 21 3.57 20.93 1.74
N PRO A 22 3.20 21.77 2.70
CA PRO A 22 4.05 22.04 3.85
C PRO A 22 4.10 20.81 4.80
N ASP A 23 5.00 20.88 5.77
CA ASP A 23 5.16 19.86 6.81
C ASP A 23 3.85 19.65 7.57
N ASN A 24 3.52 18.38 7.84
CA ASN A 24 2.35 17.97 8.61
C ASN A 24 1.00 18.47 8.03
N TYR A 25 0.93 18.69 6.72
CA TYR A 25 -0.29 19.16 6.07
C TYR A 25 -1.43 18.14 6.18
N PHE A 26 -1.14 16.87 5.91
CA PHE A 26 -2.12 15.79 6.00
C PHE A 26 -2.17 15.22 7.40
N ASP A 27 -3.36 14.93 7.92
CA ASP A 27 -3.50 14.25 9.22
C ASP A 27 -3.11 12.78 9.13
N LEU A 28 -3.32 12.15 7.98
CA LEU A 28 -3.01 10.76 7.72
C LEU A 28 -2.65 10.55 6.26
N ALA A 29 -1.57 9.84 6.00
CA ALA A 29 -1.24 9.25 4.70
C ALA A 29 -1.45 7.73 4.76
N ILE A 30 -2.19 7.19 3.78
CA ILE A 30 -2.35 5.75 3.56
C ILE A 30 -1.79 5.44 2.19
N VAL A 31 -0.76 4.60 2.12
CA VAL A 31 -0.04 4.30 0.89
C VAL A 31 0.20 2.80 0.73
N ASP A 32 0.25 2.37 -0.54
CA ASP A 32 0.59 1.01 -0.97
C ASP A 32 1.64 1.08 -2.09
N PRO A 33 2.90 1.32 -1.74
CA PRO A 33 3.97 1.48 -2.71
C PRO A 33 4.42 0.13 -3.28
N PRO A 34 5.12 0.09 -4.44
CA PRO A 34 5.66 -1.14 -5.00
C PRO A 34 6.65 -1.81 -4.05
N TYR A 35 6.56 -3.15 -3.93
CA TYR A 35 7.35 -3.93 -2.97
C TYR A 35 8.69 -4.42 -3.52
N GLY A 36 8.97 -4.23 -4.82
CA GLY A 36 10.19 -4.71 -5.46
C GLY A 36 10.26 -6.23 -5.63
N ILE A 37 9.14 -6.93 -5.53
CA ILE A 37 9.08 -8.41 -5.58
C ILE A 37 8.79 -8.96 -6.97
N GLY A 38 8.64 -8.09 -7.98
CA GLY A 38 8.45 -8.48 -9.38
C GLY A 38 7.12 -9.19 -9.67
N MET A 39 6.08 -8.93 -8.89
CA MET A 39 4.74 -9.55 -9.07
C MET A 39 4.18 -9.36 -10.47
N ALA A 40 4.49 -8.24 -11.12
CA ALA A 40 4.06 -7.98 -12.49
C ALA A 40 4.57 -9.06 -13.48
N LYS A 41 5.74 -9.66 -13.23
CA LYS A 41 6.30 -10.76 -14.05
C LYS A 41 5.60 -12.09 -13.77
N GLN A 42 5.13 -12.32 -12.55
CA GLN A 42 4.47 -13.58 -12.17
C GLN A 42 3.06 -13.67 -12.74
N ILE A 43 2.36 -12.55 -12.85
CA ILE A 43 1.02 -12.48 -13.44
C ILE A 43 1.05 -12.86 -14.93
N ASP A 44 2.09 -12.45 -15.67
CA ASP A 44 2.26 -12.79 -17.09
C ASP A 44 2.54 -14.28 -17.33
N LEU A 45 3.21 -14.96 -16.39
CA LEU A 45 3.54 -16.38 -16.52
C LEU A 45 2.35 -17.31 -16.27
N GLY A 46 1.31 -16.82 -15.57
CA GLY A 46 0.09 -17.59 -15.23
C GLY A 46 -1.04 -17.46 -16.25
N SER A 47 -0.97 -16.54 -17.21
CA SER A 47 -2.03 -16.32 -18.19
C SER A 47 -1.83 -17.18 -19.44
N SER A 48 -2.70 -18.17 -19.62
CA SER A 48 -2.71 -19.03 -20.82
C SER A 48 -3.20 -18.34 -22.12
N ASN A 49 -3.53 -17.05 -22.08
CA ASN A 49 -3.96 -16.26 -23.23
C ASN A 49 -2.79 -15.51 -23.86
N LYS A 50 -2.22 -16.10 -24.89
CA LYS A 50 -1.06 -15.60 -25.67
C LYS A 50 -1.27 -14.30 -26.48
N GLU A 51 -2.37 -13.57 -26.31
CA GLU A 51 -2.73 -12.47 -27.24
C GLU A 51 -2.76 -11.06 -26.63
N LYS A 52 -2.26 -10.83 -25.44
CA LYS A 52 -2.09 -9.45 -24.97
C LYS A 52 -0.65 -9.22 -24.50
N LYS A 53 0.24 -8.87 -25.45
CA LYS A 53 1.45 -8.09 -25.13
C LYS A 53 0.98 -6.73 -24.61
N HIS A 54 0.49 -6.68 -23.37
CA HIS A 54 0.51 -5.43 -22.64
C HIS A 54 1.99 -5.10 -22.40
N ASN A 55 2.40 -3.90 -22.79
CA ASN A 55 3.61 -3.27 -22.31
C ASN A 55 3.48 -3.18 -20.79
N THR A 56 3.73 -4.25 -20.08
CA THR A 56 3.80 -4.31 -18.64
C THR A 56 5.00 -3.47 -18.26
N LYS A 57 4.76 -2.17 -18.00
CA LYS A 57 5.71 -1.38 -17.24
C LYS A 57 5.99 -2.18 -15.99
N ILE A 58 7.25 -2.54 -15.81
CA ILE A 58 7.72 -3.33 -14.67
C ILE A 58 7.75 -2.38 -13.46
N TRP A 59 6.56 -1.98 -13.00
CA TRP A 59 6.36 -0.99 -11.94
C TRP A 59 6.75 -1.51 -10.56
N ASP A 60 6.85 -2.84 -10.39
CA ASP A 60 7.16 -3.49 -9.13
C ASP A 60 8.56 -4.14 -9.13
N ASN A 61 9.51 -3.54 -9.85
CA ASN A 61 10.91 -4.03 -9.83
C ASN A 61 11.74 -3.41 -8.72
N ASP A 62 11.40 -2.21 -8.31
CA ASP A 62 12.18 -1.43 -7.36
C ASP A 62 11.28 -0.94 -6.24
N ILE A 63 11.82 -0.95 -5.02
CA ILE A 63 11.19 -0.32 -3.87
C ILE A 63 11.35 1.20 -3.96
N PRO A 64 10.47 1.99 -3.32
CA PRO A 64 10.64 3.42 -3.22
C PRO A 64 11.96 3.81 -2.55
N SER A 65 12.48 4.97 -2.91
CA SER A 65 13.72 5.47 -2.32
C SER A 65 13.54 5.94 -0.86
N VAL A 66 14.63 6.13 -0.16
CA VAL A 66 14.60 6.65 1.21
C VAL A 66 13.99 8.06 1.26
N GLU A 67 14.19 8.86 0.21
CA GLU A 67 13.63 10.21 0.08
C GLU A 67 12.10 10.19 0.02
N TYR A 68 11.51 9.19 -0.65
CA TYR A 68 10.07 9.01 -0.68
C TYR A 68 9.48 8.85 0.74
N PHE A 69 10.08 7.99 1.55
CA PHE A 69 9.60 7.78 2.92
C PHE A 69 9.86 9.00 3.82
N ALA A 70 10.94 9.74 3.58
CA ALA A 70 11.22 10.98 4.28
C ALA A 70 10.16 12.05 3.96
N GLU A 71 9.84 12.25 2.67
CA GLU A 71 8.80 13.18 2.23
C GLU A 71 7.42 12.78 2.72
N LEU A 72 7.06 11.50 2.66
CA LEU A 72 5.80 11.00 3.18
C LEU A 72 5.63 11.34 4.67
N LYS A 73 6.69 11.13 5.47
CA LYS A 73 6.70 11.49 6.89
C LYS A 73 6.68 13.01 7.12
N ARG A 74 7.29 13.79 6.22
CA ARG A 74 7.31 15.25 6.31
C ARG A 74 5.91 15.84 6.11
N VAL A 75 5.21 15.40 5.07
CA VAL A 75 3.92 16.00 4.71
C VAL A 75 2.73 15.48 5.53
N SER A 76 2.90 14.40 6.30
CA SER A 76 1.82 13.78 7.04
C SER A 76 2.14 13.54 8.50
N LYS A 77 1.16 13.78 9.38
CA LYS A 77 1.29 13.59 10.83
C LYS A 77 1.34 12.10 11.21
N ASN A 78 0.57 11.27 10.50
CA ASN A 78 0.48 9.83 10.72
C ASN A 78 0.54 9.09 9.40
N GLN A 79 1.04 7.84 9.42
CA GLN A 79 1.19 7.02 8.22
C GLN A 79 0.65 5.61 8.46
N ILE A 80 0.05 5.04 7.41
CA ILE A 80 -0.25 3.61 7.25
C ILE A 80 0.37 3.20 5.91
N ILE A 81 1.34 2.28 5.94
CA ILE A 81 2.13 1.88 4.77
C ILE A 81 1.98 0.38 4.58
N TRP A 82 1.20 0.00 3.56
CA TRP A 82 1.03 -1.40 3.18
C TRP A 82 2.34 -2.00 2.66
N GLY A 83 2.52 -3.29 2.85
CA GLY A 83 3.80 -3.93 2.55
C GLY A 83 4.94 -3.46 3.45
N GLY A 84 4.64 -2.90 4.62
CA GLY A 84 5.64 -2.30 5.51
C GLY A 84 6.76 -3.24 5.94
N ASN A 85 6.55 -4.55 5.87
CA ASN A 85 7.56 -5.58 6.11
C ASN A 85 8.70 -5.56 5.05
N TYR A 86 8.47 -5.02 3.86
CA TYR A 86 9.49 -4.87 2.81
C TYR A 86 10.35 -3.61 3.00
N PHE A 87 9.94 -2.69 3.87
CA PHE A 87 10.53 -1.35 4.00
C PHE A 87 11.06 -1.06 5.41
N LEU A 88 11.28 -2.07 6.25
CA LEU A 88 11.66 -1.86 7.65
C LEU A 88 12.97 -1.08 7.81
N ASP A 89 13.90 -1.22 6.88
CA ASP A 89 15.17 -0.48 6.89
C ASP A 89 14.97 1.04 6.76
N PHE A 90 13.87 1.48 6.12
CA PHE A 90 13.52 2.89 5.94
C PHE A 90 12.51 3.40 6.96
N LEU A 91 11.62 2.51 7.42
CA LEU A 91 10.52 2.87 8.31
C LEU A 91 10.92 2.79 9.78
N GLY A 92 11.80 1.83 10.11
CA GLY A 92 12.18 1.52 11.47
C GLY A 92 11.12 0.70 12.23
N ALA A 93 11.37 0.46 13.50
CA ALA A 93 10.48 -0.32 14.34
C ALA A 93 9.16 0.40 14.61
N THR A 94 8.08 -0.38 14.67
CA THR A 94 6.78 0.09 15.14
C THR A 94 6.18 -0.89 16.14
N ARG A 95 5.32 -0.40 17.03
CA ARG A 95 4.52 -1.21 17.95
C ARG A 95 3.16 -1.57 17.36
N CYS A 96 2.74 -0.90 16.30
CA CYS A 96 1.41 -0.99 15.75
C CYS A 96 1.44 -1.38 14.28
N PHE A 97 1.43 -2.69 14.00
CA PHE A 97 1.08 -3.17 12.67
C PHE A 97 -0.45 -3.32 12.55
N ALA A 98 -1.00 -2.96 11.39
CA ALA A 98 -2.30 -3.45 10.97
C ALA A 98 -2.08 -4.71 10.12
N VAL A 99 -2.78 -5.77 10.44
CA VAL A 99 -2.68 -7.07 9.76
C VAL A 99 -4.00 -7.34 9.05
N TRP A 100 -3.95 -7.57 7.75
CA TRP A 100 -5.11 -8.04 7.01
C TRP A 100 -4.98 -9.54 6.76
N ASN A 101 -5.77 -10.33 7.48
CA ASN A 101 -5.94 -11.75 7.21
C ASN A 101 -6.87 -11.93 6.01
N LYS A 102 -6.34 -12.49 4.93
CA LYS A 102 -7.05 -12.64 3.64
C LYS A 102 -7.98 -13.84 3.60
N GLU A 103 -7.89 -14.75 4.58
CA GLU A 103 -8.61 -16.02 4.58
C GLU A 103 -8.42 -16.83 3.27
N ASN A 104 -7.19 -16.84 2.75
CA ASN A 104 -6.87 -17.42 1.45
C ASN A 104 -6.95 -18.96 1.41
N GLY A 105 -7.16 -19.64 2.53
CA GLY A 105 -7.16 -21.10 2.61
C GLY A 105 -5.76 -21.68 2.37
N THR A 106 -5.64 -22.63 1.44
CA THR A 106 -4.40 -23.38 1.16
C THR A 106 -3.73 -23.01 -0.16
N ASN A 107 -3.95 -21.80 -0.67
CA ASN A 107 -3.28 -21.35 -1.89
C ASN A 107 -1.83 -20.89 -1.61
N ASN A 108 -1.05 -20.68 -2.67
CA ASN A 108 0.36 -20.26 -2.56
C ASN A 108 0.56 -18.73 -2.38
N MET A 109 -0.51 -17.98 -2.16
CA MET A 109 -0.44 -16.55 -1.89
C MET A 109 -0.25 -16.29 -0.40
N ALA A 110 0.25 -15.11 -0.05
CA ALA A 110 0.43 -14.71 1.34
C ALA A 110 -0.90 -14.77 2.11
N ASP A 111 -0.89 -15.38 3.28
CA ASP A 111 -2.08 -15.53 4.15
C ASP A 111 -2.60 -14.18 4.66
N CYS A 112 -1.69 -13.22 4.84
CA CYS A 112 -2.02 -11.89 5.33
C CYS A 112 -1.16 -10.83 4.66
N GLU A 113 -1.57 -9.58 4.79
CA GLU A 113 -0.74 -8.41 4.50
C GLU A 113 -0.50 -7.59 5.76
N LEU A 114 0.66 -6.95 5.80
CA LEU A 114 1.10 -6.14 6.92
C LEU A 114 1.16 -4.67 6.49
N ALA A 115 0.48 -3.80 7.22
CA ALA A 115 0.71 -2.37 7.12
C ALA A 115 1.50 -1.89 8.33
N TRP A 116 2.67 -1.30 8.07
CA TRP A 116 3.41 -0.54 9.07
C TRP A 116 2.62 0.74 9.41
N THR A 117 2.57 1.10 10.68
CA THR A 117 1.93 2.35 11.08
C THR A 117 2.82 3.17 12.00
N SER A 118 2.67 4.50 11.95
CA SER A 118 3.32 5.42 12.88
C SER A 118 2.63 5.51 14.25
N PHE A 119 1.49 4.87 14.41
CA PHE A 119 0.71 4.94 15.64
C PHE A 119 1.39 4.22 16.82
N CYS A 120 1.24 4.76 18.01
CA CYS A 120 1.67 4.13 19.24
C CYS A 120 0.51 3.34 19.87
N SER A 121 0.21 2.17 19.29
CA SER A 121 -0.89 1.30 19.72
C SER A 121 -0.47 -0.18 19.62
N SER A 122 -1.35 -1.07 20.02
CA SER A 122 -1.14 -2.51 19.84
C SER A 122 -1.41 -2.91 18.38
N VAL A 123 -0.80 -4.01 17.94
CA VAL A 123 -1.10 -4.66 16.65
C VAL A 123 -2.61 -4.95 16.57
N ARG A 124 -3.18 -4.68 15.40
CA ARG A 124 -4.59 -4.96 15.10
C ARG A 124 -4.69 -5.88 13.90
N MET A 125 -5.59 -6.85 13.98
CA MET A 125 -5.89 -7.76 12.88
C MET A 125 -7.32 -7.54 12.39
N TYR A 126 -7.46 -7.49 11.09
CA TYR A 126 -8.74 -7.43 10.38
C TYR A 126 -8.84 -8.66 9.49
N THR A 127 -10.02 -9.26 9.42
CA THR A 127 -10.26 -10.46 8.62
C THR A 127 -11.26 -10.12 7.52
N GLY A 128 -10.93 -10.47 6.28
CA GLY A 128 -11.82 -10.26 5.15
C GLY A 128 -11.29 -10.95 3.90
N HIS A 129 -12.12 -11.77 3.29
CA HIS A 129 -11.77 -12.48 2.06
C HIS A 129 -11.69 -11.51 0.87
N ILE A 130 -10.63 -11.62 0.05
CA ILE A 130 -10.40 -10.74 -1.12
C ILE A 130 -11.54 -10.77 -2.16
N PHE A 131 -12.33 -11.85 -2.17
CA PHE A 131 -13.47 -12.02 -3.09
C PHE A 131 -14.85 -11.83 -2.43
N SER A 132 -14.91 -11.55 -1.12
CA SER A 132 -16.15 -11.14 -0.50
C SER A 132 -16.46 -9.73 -0.98
N GLY A 133 -17.32 -9.63 -1.98
CA GLY A 133 -17.81 -8.35 -2.49
C GLY A 133 -18.30 -7.47 -1.32
N ILE A 134 -18.25 -6.18 -1.50
CA ILE A 134 -18.73 -5.13 -0.57
C ILE A 134 -20.21 -5.42 -0.22
N GLY A 135 -20.49 -6.34 0.67
CA GLY A 135 -21.87 -6.78 0.90
C GLY A 135 -22.21 -7.38 2.25
N ASN A 136 -21.24 -7.79 3.07
CA ASN A 136 -21.55 -8.37 4.37
C ASN A 136 -20.52 -7.99 5.44
N THR A 137 -20.55 -6.75 5.86
CA THR A 137 -19.89 -6.34 7.10
C THR A 137 -20.83 -6.58 8.29
N ASN A 138 -20.86 -7.79 8.79
CA ASN A 138 -21.36 -8.05 10.14
C ASN A 138 -20.23 -7.70 11.12
N TYR A 139 -20.11 -6.43 11.47
CA TYR A 139 -19.37 -6.03 12.67
C TYR A 139 -20.15 -6.50 13.91
N LYS A 140 -19.60 -7.46 14.65
CA LYS A 140 -19.95 -7.71 16.04
C LYS A 140 -19.01 -6.97 16.95
#